data_b1140a7c027f243ce6fb826d40f416ef
#
_entry.id   b1140a7c027f243ce6fb826d40f416ef
#
_cell.length_a   1.000
_cell.length_b   1.000
_cell.length_c   1.000
_cell.angle_alpha   90.00
_cell.angle_beta   90.00
_cell.angle_gamma   90.00
#
_symmetry.space_group_name_H-M   'P 1'
#
loop_
_entity.id
_entity.type
_entity.pdbx_description
1 polymer ?
#
loop_
_entity_poly.entity_id
_entity_poly.type
_entity_poly.pdbx_seq_one_letter_code
_entity_poly.pdbx_strand_id
1 'polypeptide(L)'
;MIMRKTAVAAGALTLSAIATAAHSYEFGSPGWEQKPGLVIGAAAAAPPPGLYGFDQVFTYQSHLVGPGAPVNANGAATGVKADVAAQGLVYVPGWNFLGATYGVVAVVPFISASVGPPINVNPSGVHNAFFANELSWKFGDSGFFLKAGLGIYAPTGTQQGPNGLGNVGNPWWTFQPNLVLSYLKDGWNLTVNVFDEINTANTITHYRSGDVLHAEFTATKTIGNWTLGPIAYYVGQITSDRSSAFYGNAINLSRYDIWAAGAMVGYNFGPVSVSVWGTQELSSTASGGTAGPPGIDTAAITKGFSIFAQLNYRIWAPDAPASPSVPRYRK
;
A
#
# COMPACT_ATOMS: atom_id res chain seq x y z
N MET A 1 -32.13 8.95 -51.25
CA MET A 1 -31.55 7.95 -50.34
C MET A 1 -30.25 8.50 -49.77
N ILE A 2 -30.38 9.47 -48.89
CA ILE A 2 -29.27 10.08 -48.14
C ILE A 2 -29.79 10.38 -46.75
N MET A 3 -29.52 9.51 -45.79
CA MET A 3 -29.58 9.81 -44.36
C MET A 3 -29.06 8.60 -43.59
N ARG A 4 -27.83 8.63 -43.14
CA ARG A 4 -27.27 7.87 -42.01
C ARG A 4 -25.76 8.03 -41.94
N LYS A 5 -25.26 9.19 -41.57
CA LYS A 5 -23.84 9.38 -41.14
C LYS A 5 -23.61 10.50 -40.11
N THR A 6 -24.61 10.85 -39.29
CA THR A 6 -24.44 11.95 -38.32
C THR A 6 -24.68 11.60 -36.86
N ALA A 7 -24.78 10.33 -36.51
CA ALA A 7 -25.07 9.93 -35.10
C ALA A 7 -23.86 9.40 -34.31
N VAL A 8 -22.67 9.32 -34.89
CA VAL A 8 -21.48 8.75 -34.21
C VAL A 8 -20.56 9.83 -33.61
N ALA A 9 -20.67 11.07 -34.06
CA ALA A 9 -19.79 12.16 -33.56
C ALA A 9 -20.27 12.84 -32.25
N ALA A 10 -21.53 12.67 -31.86
CA ALA A 10 -22.07 13.31 -30.64
C ALA A 10 -21.79 12.49 -29.35
N GLY A 11 -21.50 11.19 -29.46
CA GLY A 11 -21.21 10.33 -28.31
C GLY A 11 -19.75 10.44 -27.79
N ALA A 12 -18.84 10.88 -28.65
CA ALA A 12 -17.41 11.00 -28.30
C ALA A 12 -17.07 12.33 -27.58
N LEU A 13 -17.90 13.36 -27.78
CA LEU A 13 -17.67 14.69 -27.16
C LEU A 13 -18.19 14.80 -25.73
N THR A 14 -19.10 13.92 -25.31
CA THR A 14 -19.62 13.92 -23.93
C THR A 14 -18.75 13.11 -22.95
N LEU A 15 -17.91 12.20 -23.45
CA LEU A 15 -16.92 11.46 -22.63
C LEU A 15 -15.67 12.31 -22.32
N SER A 16 -15.36 13.31 -23.14
CA SER A 16 -14.19 14.18 -22.90
C SER A 16 -14.40 15.24 -21.83
N ALA A 17 -15.63 15.53 -21.42
CA ALA A 17 -15.92 16.52 -20.36
C ALA A 17 -15.92 15.93 -18.94
N ILE A 18 -15.91 14.59 -18.77
CA ILE A 18 -15.84 13.93 -17.47
C ILE A 18 -14.38 13.50 -17.13
N ALA A 19 -13.47 13.63 -18.07
CA ALA A 19 -12.08 13.20 -17.94
C ALA A 19 -11.18 14.18 -17.13
N THR A 20 -11.73 15.09 -16.33
CA THR A 20 -10.95 16.11 -15.63
C THR A 20 -10.53 15.77 -14.20
N ALA A 21 -10.74 14.54 -13.74
CA ALA A 21 -10.15 14.09 -12.47
C ALA A 21 -9.00 13.14 -12.78
N ALA A 22 -7.82 13.67 -13.09
CA ALA A 22 -6.61 12.88 -13.14
C ALA A 22 -6.26 12.43 -11.73
N HIS A 23 -6.54 11.17 -11.42
CA HIS A 23 -5.98 10.49 -10.26
C HIS A 23 -4.50 10.16 -10.53
N SER A 24 -3.70 9.96 -9.48
CA SER A 24 -2.28 9.60 -9.58
C SER A 24 -2.02 8.21 -10.19
N TYR A 25 -3.02 7.57 -10.76
CA TYR A 25 -3.00 6.28 -11.42
C TYR A 25 -3.95 6.30 -12.60
N GLU A 26 -3.99 5.23 -13.38
CA GLU A 26 -5.00 5.07 -14.42
C GLU A 26 -6.40 5.41 -13.91
N PHE A 27 -7.13 6.22 -14.64
CA PHE A 27 -8.46 6.67 -14.27
C PHE A 27 -9.38 5.50 -13.89
N GLY A 28 -10.00 5.58 -12.71
CA GLY A 28 -10.89 4.55 -12.19
C GLY A 28 -10.21 3.41 -11.43
N SER A 29 -8.89 3.42 -11.31
CA SER A 29 -8.19 2.49 -10.43
C SER A 29 -8.14 3.00 -8.98
N PRO A 30 -8.03 2.11 -7.97
CA PRO A 30 -8.00 2.50 -6.56
C PRO A 30 -6.73 3.24 -6.13
N GLY A 31 -5.68 3.24 -6.94
CA GLY A 31 -4.40 3.86 -6.62
C GLY A 31 -3.34 2.87 -6.18
N TRP A 32 -2.65 3.16 -5.08
CA TRP A 32 -1.59 2.30 -4.55
C TRP A 32 -2.09 0.87 -4.30
N GLU A 33 -1.24 -0.11 -4.55
CA GLU A 33 -1.49 -1.47 -4.08
C GLU A 33 -1.38 -1.52 -2.56
N GLN A 34 -0.40 -0.83 -2.00
CA GLN A 34 -0.22 -0.72 -0.57
C GLN A 34 -0.42 0.72 -0.09
N LYS A 35 -1.41 0.96 0.76
CA LYS A 35 -1.57 2.28 1.39
C LYS A 35 -0.30 2.65 2.14
N PRO A 36 0.29 3.84 1.89
CA PRO A 36 1.44 4.31 2.66
C PRO A 36 1.14 4.36 4.16
N GLY A 37 2.10 3.92 4.97
CA GLY A 37 1.96 3.81 6.42
C GLY A 37 1.47 2.45 6.92
N LEU A 38 1.19 1.51 6.01
CA LEU A 38 0.61 0.20 6.35
C LEU A 38 1.58 -0.72 7.09
N VAL A 39 2.87 -0.70 6.73
CA VAL A 39 3.89 -1.57 7.33
C VAL A 39 4.74 -0.89 8.40
N ILE A 40 4.31 0.29 8.86
CA ILE A 40 4.91 0.97 10.02
C ILE A 40 4.87 0.04 11.24
N GLY A 41 5.99 0.00 11.98
CA GLY A 41 6.18 -0.89 13.13
C GLY A 41 6.74 -2.26 12.78
N ALA A 42 6.60 -2.72 11.55
CA ALA A 42 7.20 -3.97 11.09
C ALA A 42 8.73 -3.84 10.98
N ALA A 43 9.45 -4.75 11.63
CA ALA A 43 10.90 -4.75 11.68
C ALA A 43 11.52 -5.74 10.69
N ALA A 44 12.83 -5.62 10.45
CA ALA A 44 13.60 -6.51 9.61
C ALA A 44 13.80 -7.93 10.21
N ALA A 45 13.64 -8.09 11.53
CA ALA A 45 13.79 -9.37 12.19
C ALA A 45 12.64 -10.33 11.83
N ALA A 46 12.98 -11.53 11.35
CA ALA A 46 12.00 -12.59 11.20
C ALA A 46 11.59 -13.14 12.57
N PRO A 47 10.32 -13.49 12.78
CA PRO A 47 9.92 -14.24 13.96
C PRO A 47 10.52 -15.65 13.96
N PRO A 48 10.50 -16.36 15.11
CA PRO A 48 10.91 -17.77 15.17
C PRO A 48 10.14 -18.64 14.18
N PRO A 49 10.65 -19.84 13.84
CA PRO A 49 9.92 -20.76 12.97
C PRO A 49 8.49 -20.99 13.44
N GLY A 50 7.52 -20.93 12.52
CA GLY A 50 6.10 -21.03 12.83
C GLY A 50 5.19 -20.43 11.78
N LEU A 51 3.89 -20.50 12.06
CA LEU A 51 2.84 -19.83 11.30
C LEU A 51 2.22 -18.74 12.18
N TYR A 52 2.16 -17.54 11.66
CA TYR A 52 1.64 -16.36 12.33
C TYR A 52 0.50 -15.76 11.51
N GLY A 53 -0.48 -15.21 12.20
CA GLY A 53 -1.55 -14.43 11.60
C GLY A 53 -1.45 -12.98 12.04
N PHE A 54 -1.94 -12.10 11.17
CA PHE A 54 -2.24 -10.74 11.55
C PHE A 54 -3.55 -10.28 10.90
N ASP A 55 -4.31 -9.50 11.66
CA ASP A 55 -5.49 -8.79 11.17
C ASP A 55 -5.19 -7.32 11.27
N GLN A 56 -5.40 -6.60 10.17
CA GLN A 56 -5.16 -5.16 10.09
C GLN A 56 -6.40 -4.46 9.57
N VAL A 57 -6.75 -3.37 10.21
CA VAL A 57 -7.83 -2.49 9.75
C VAL A 57 -7.32 -1.07 9.71
N PHE A 58 -7.80 -0.29 8.74
CA PHE A 58 -7.57 1.14 8.76
C PHE A 58 -8.74 1.92 8.17
N THR A 59 -8.85 3.18 8.58
CA THR A 59 -9.70 4.19 7.94
C THR A 59 -8.83 5.31 7.43
N TYR A 60 -9.13 5.79 6.24
CA TYR A 60 -8.50 6.94 5.60
C TYR A 60 -9.55 7.97 5.27
N GLN A 61 -9.38 9.20 5.74
CA GLN A 61 -10.23 10.34 5.43
C GLN A 61 -9.38 11.43 4.79
N SER A 62 -9.72 11.81 3.57
CA SER A 62 -8.92 12.71 2.75
C SER A 62 -9.78 13.52 1.79
N HIS A 63 -9.13 14.38 1.07
CA HIS A 63 -9.68 15.12 -0.06
C HIS A 63 -8.64 15.19 -1.18
N LEU A 64 -9.09 15.43 -2.39
CA LEU A 64 -8.23 15.62 -3.53
C LEU A 64 -7.60 17.01 -3.50
N VAL A 65 -6.29 17.07 -3.79
CA VAL A 65 -5.47 18.28 -3.92
C VAL A 65 -4.66 18.24 -5.20
N GLY A 66 -4.24 19.38 -5.70
CA GLY A 66 -3.47 19.52 -6.94
C GLY A 66 -4.20 20.33 -7.99
N PRO A 67 -3.53 20.67 -9.09
CA PRO A 67 -4.07 21.55 -10.13
C PRO A 67 -5.36 21.04 -10.78
N GLY A 68 -5.48 19.70 -10.93
CA GLY A 68 -6.65 19.05 -11.50
C GLY A 68 -7.66 18.53 -10.47
N ALA A 69 -7.48 18.84 -9.17
CA ALA A 69 -8.37 18.34 -8.14
C ALA A 69 -9.80 18.86 -8.34
N PRO A 70 -10.80 17.97 -8.51
CA PRO A 70 -12.17 18.40 -8.69
C PRO A 70 -12.74 18.99 -7.40
N VAL A 71 -13.63 19.96 -7.57
CA VAL A 71 -14.39 20.58 -6.49
C VAL A 71 -15.89 20.34 -6.70
N ASN A 72 -16.64 20.29 -5.62
CA ASN A 72 -18.10 20.19 -5.69
C ASN A 72 -18.74 21.53 -6.13
N ALA A 73 -20.06 21.56 -6.27
CA ALA A 73 -20.80 22.73 -6.72
C ALA A 73 -20.61 23.96 -5.80
N ASN A 74 -20.20 23.79 -4.56
CA ASN A 74 -19.93 24.87 -3.59
C ASN A 74 -18.45 25.26 -3.53
N GLY A 75 -17.60 24.72 -4.43
CA GLY A 75 -16.15 24.97 -4.46
C GLY A 75 -15.34 24.21 -3.40
N ALA A 76 -15.94 23.31 -2.65
CA ALA A 76 -15.22 22.48 -1.69
C ALA A 76 -14.51 21.30 -2.38
N ALA A 77 -13.33 20.95 -1.91
CA ALA A 77 -12.53 19.83 -2.43
C ALA A 77 -13.31 18.49 -2.36
N THR A 78 -13.13 17.66 -3.38
CA THR A 78 -13.74 16.32 -3.42
C THR A 78 -13.17 15.44 -2.32
N GLY A 79 -14.05 15.01 -1.41
CA GLY A 79 -13.68 14.08 -0.32
C GLY A 79 -13.44 12.68 -0.83
N VAL A 80 -12.46 11.99 -0.23
CA VAL A 80 -12.18 10.57 -0.46
C VAL A 80 -12.09 9.88 0.88
N LYS A 81 -12.81 8.78 1.04
CA LYS A 81 -12.76 7.93 2.23
C LYS A 81 -12.49 6.49 1.81
N ALA A 82 -11.69 5.78 2.59
CA ALA A 82 -11.51 4.34 2.47
C ALA A 82 -11.46 3.69 3.85
N ASP A 83 -12.21 2.60 4.00
CA ASP A 83 -12.16 1.70 5.14
C ASP A 83 -11.64 0.35 4.63
N VAL A 84 -10.62 -0.19 5.26
CA VAL A 84 -9.95 -1.42 4.81
C VAL A 84 -9.81 -2.39 5.96
N ALA A 85 -10.04 -3.67 5.67
CA ALA A 85 -9.70 -4.79 6.53
C ALA A 85 -8.83 -5.77 5.73
N ALA A 86 -7.67 -6.14 6.27
CA ALA A 86 -6.76 -7.08 5.65
C ALA A 86 -6.44 -8.21 6.61
N GLN A 87 -6.48 -9.44 6.10
CA GLN A 87 -6.01 -10.62 6.81
C GLN A 87 -4.74 -11.13 6.17
N GLY A 88 -3.72 -11.38 6.99
CA GLY A 88 -2.43 -11.83 6.52
C GLY A 88 -1.89 -13.01 7.31
N LEU A 89 -1.05 -13.79 6.62
CA LEU A 89 -0.31 -14.91 7.17
C LEU A 89 1.18 -14.70 6.93
N VAL A 90 1.99 -15.06 7.92
CA VAL A 90 3.46 -15.12 7.81
C VAL A 90 3.89 -16.52 8.17
N TYR A 91 4.57 -17.20 7.26
CA TYR A 91 5.13 -18.52 7.47
C TYR A 91 6.65 -18.48 7.47
N VAL A 92 7.26 -18.95 8.55
CA VAL A 92 8.71 -19.08 8.71
C VAL A 92 9.02 -20.57 8.87
N PRO A 93 9.50 -21.27 7.81
CA PRO A 93 9.75 -22.72 7.85
C PRO A 93 10.96 -23.11 8.69
N GLY A 94 11.76 -22.16 9.14
CA GLY A 94 13.03 -22.40 9.83
C GLY A 94 14.20 -22.62 8.88
N TRP A 95 14.03 -22.35 7.59
CA TRP A 95 15.11 -22.46 6.60
C TRP A 95 16.06 -21.26 6.73
N ASN A 96 17.35 -21.58 6.61
CA ASN A 96 18.40 -20.57 6.53
C ASN A 96 19.01 -20.61 5.13
N PHE A 97 19.01 -19.47 4.46
CA PHE A 97 19.60 -19.31 3.13
C PHE A 97 20.56 -18.13 3.13
N LEU A 98 21.82 -18.36 2.75
CA LEU A 98 22.89 -17.35 2.76
C LEU A 98 23.01 -16.60 4.12
N GLY A 99 22.79 -17.30 5.24
CA GLY A 99 22.81 -16.71 6.58
C GLY A 99 21.54 -15.95 6.97
N ALA A 100 20.54 -15.90 6.10
CA ALA A 100 19.25 -15.28 6.37
C ALA A 100 18.19 -16.29 6.77
N THR A 101 17.27 -15.90 7.61
CA THR A 101 16.01 -16.62 7.86
C THR A 101 15.04 -16.34 6.72
N TYR A 102 14.50 -17.38 6.11
CA TYR A 102 13.50 -17.28 5.05
C TYR A 102 12.09 -17.19 5.63
N GLY A 103 11.25 -16.37 5.00
CA GLY A 103 9.84 -16.23 5.33
C GLY A 103 8.97 -15.97 4.10
N VAL A 104 7.69 -16.30 4.23
CA VAL A 104 6.66 -16.06 3.21
C VAL A 104 5.53 -15.28 3.84
N VAL A 105 4.99 -14.30 3.11
CA VAL A 105 3.84 -13.51 3.51
C VAL A 105 2.73 -13.67 2.49
N ALA A 106 1.48 -13.77 2.93
CA ALA A 106 0.29 -13.72 2.09
C ALA A 106 -0.76 -12.81 2.73
N VAL A 107 -1.39 -11.94 1.95
CA VAL A 107 -2.40 -10.98 2.44
C VAL A 107 -3.55 -10.88 1.46
N VAL A 108 -4.78 -10.80 2.00
CA VAL A 108 -6.00 -10.51 1.23
C VAL A 108 -6.69 -9.32 1.86
N PRO A 109 -6.73 -8.15 1.19
CA PRO A 109 -7.43 -6.97 1.67
C PRO A 109 -8.87 -6.90 1.17
N PHE A 110 -9.75 -6.31 1.99
CA PHE A 110 -11.11 -5.93 1.65
C PHE A 110 -11.23 -4.41 1.79
N ILE A 111 -11.75 -3.75 0.79
CA ILE A 111 -11.86 -2.29 0.74
C ILE A 111 -13.32 -1.88 0.57
N SER A 112 -13.71 -0.84 1.30
CA SER A 112 -14.91 -0.04 1.06
C SER A 112 -14.46 1.40 0.95
N ALA A 113 -14.65 2.01 -0.23
CA ALA A 113 -14.23 3.38 -0.49
C ALA A 113 -15.40 4.25 -0.94
N SER A 114 -15.25 5.55 -0.81
CA SER A 114 -16.18 6.53 -1.34
C SER A 114 -15.44 7.74 -1.85
N VAL A 115 -15.87 8.23 -3.00
CA VAL A 115 -15.43 9.51 -3.58
C VAL A 115 -16.66 10.38 -3.71
N GLY A 116 -16.61 11.56 -3.08
CA GLY A 116 -17.72 12.50 -3.04
C GLY A 116 -17.96 13.22 -4.37
N PRO A 117 -18.90 14.21 -4.35
CA PRO A 117 -19.16 15.04 -5.53
C PRO A 117 -17.92 15.79 -6.03
N PRO A 118 -17.79 15.95 -7.37
CA PRO A 118 -18.76 15.61 -8.43
C PRO A 118 -18.73 14.16 -8.91
N ILE A 119 -17.83 13.32 -8.38
CA ILE A 119 -17.57 11.96 -8.87
C ILE A 119 -18.68 10.99 -8.40
N ASN A 120 -18.99 10.96 -7.10
CA ASN A 120 -20.08 10.16 -6.49
C ASN A 120 -20.01 8.66 -6.76
N VAL A 121 -18.93 7.99 -6.32
CA VAL A 121 -18.76 6.53 -6.43
C VAL A 121 -18.45 5.91 -5.06
N ASN A 122 -18.92 4.67 -4.86
CA ASN A 122 -18.74 3.93 -3.61
C ASN A 122 -18.33 2.48 -3.91
N PRO A 123 -17.10 2.24 -4.39
CA PRO A 123 -16.64 0.89 -4.67
C PRO A 123 -16.39 0.10 -3.37
N SER A 124 -16.71 -1.20 -3.40
CA SER A 124 -16.39 -2.13 -2.33
C SER A 124 -16.13 -3.53 -2.85
N GLY A 125 -15.24 -4.27 -2.21
CA GLY A 125 -14.90 -5.63 -2.57
C GLY A 125 -13.51 -6.05 -2.10
N VAL A 126 -13.01 -7.12 -2.70
CA VAL A 126 -11.66 -7.64 -2.48
C VAL A 126 -10.66 -6.80 -3.29
N HIS A 127 -9.56 -6.40 -2.66
CA HIS A 127 -8.41 -5.82 -3.36
C HIS A 127 -7.47 -6.91 -3.90
N ASN A 128 -6.42 -6.52 -4.61
CA ASN A 128 -5.44 -7.46 -5.13
C ASN A 128 -4.75 -8.24 -4.00
N ALA A 129 -4.66 -9.56 -4.16
CA ALA A 129 -3.97 -10.41 -3.21
C ALA A 129 -2.45 -10.18 -3.31
N PHE A 130 -1.80 -10.15 -2.13
CA PHE A 130 -0.36 -9.95 -1.99
C PHE A 130 0.33 -11.22 -1.56
N PHE A 131 1.49 -11.50 -2.17
CA PHE A 131 2.40 -12.58 -1.78
C PHE A 131 3.83 -12.04 -1.78
N ALA A 132 4.61 -12.39 -0.74
CA ALA A 132 6.02 -12.02 -0.68
C ALA A 132 6.89 -13.16 -0.20
N ASN A 133 8.14 -13.17 -0.70
CA ASN A 133 9.24 -13.97 -0.18
C ASN A 133 10.27 -13.02 0.43
N GLU A 134 10.72 -13.32 1.64
CA GLU A 134 11.59 -12.46 2.41
C GLU A 134 12.78 -13.22 2.98
N LEU A 135 13.95 -12.57 3.01
CA LEU A 135 15.17 -13.01 3.64
C LEU A 135 15.56 -12.00 4.73
N SER A 136 15.74 -12.46 5.97
CA SER A 136 16.06 -11.62 7.12
C SER A 136 17.40 -12.04 7.72
N TRP A 137 18.37 -11.10 7.76
CA TRP A 137 19.69 -11.28 8.36
C TRP A 137 19.77 -10.62 9.73
N LYS A 138 20.37 -11.31 10.68
CA LYS A 138 20.76 -10.76 11.99
C LYS A 138 22.27 -10.56 12.02
N PHE A 139 22.76 -9.37 12.40
CA PHE A 139 24.18 -9.05 12.46
C PHE A 139 24.74 -9.23 13.89
N GLY A 140 24.94 -10.47 14.29
CA GLY A 140 25.45 -10.82 15.61
C GLY A 140 24.57 -10.25 16.72
N ASP A 141 25.20 -9.68 17.75
CA ASP A 141 24.52 -9.04 18.90
C ASP A 141 24.50 -7.50 18.80
N SER A 142 24.77 -6.96 17.63
CA SER A 142 24.80 -5.52 17.38
C SER A 142 23.42 -4.84 17.56
N GLY A 143 22.34 -5.58 17.43
CA GLY A 143 20.96 -5.07 17.35
C GLY A 143 20.54 -4.71 15.93
N PHE A 144 21.42 -4.79 14.94
CA PHE A 144 21.07 -4.53 13.53
C PHE A 144 20.52 -5.76 12.84
N PHE A 145 19.50 -5.52 12.01
CA PHE A 145 18.85 -6.50 11.15
C PHE A 145 18.64 -5.90 9.76
N LEU A 146 18.75 -6.74 8.74
CA LEU A 146 18.43 -6.40 7.36
C LEU A 146 17.40 -7.41 6.87
N LYS A 147 16.39 -6.95 6.13
CA LYS A 147 15.47 -7.79 5.39
C LYS A 147 15.45 -7.32 3.95
N ALA A 148 15.49 -8.27 3.02
CA ALA A 148 15.22 -8.02 1.61
C ALA A 148 14.15 -8.99 1.13
N GLY A 149 13.27 -8.53 0.27
CA GLY A 149 12.17 -9.35 -0.23
C GLY A 149 11.68 -8.92 -1.60
N LEU A 150 10.83 -9.76 -2.15
CA LEU A 150 10.05 -9.46 -3.35
C LEU A 150 8.59 -9.81 -3.08
N GLY A 151 7.76 -8.79 -3.08
CA GLY A 151 6.31 -8.89 -3.06
C GLY A 151 5.73 -8.86 -4.47
N ILE A 152 4.55 -9.43 -4.62
CA ILE A 152 3.78 -9.44 -5.87
C ILE A 152 2.31 -9.23 -5.52
N TYR A 153 1.69 -8.22 -6.11
CA TYR A 153 0.23 -8.07 -6.14
C TYR A 153 -0.30 -8.67 -7.43
N ALA A 154 -1.21 -9.63 -7.30
CA ALA A 154 -1.88 -10.24 -8.44
C ALA A 154 -3.20 -9.50 -8.71
N PRO A 155 -3.60 -9.28 -9.97
CA PRO A 155 -4.83 -8.58 -10.33
C PRO A 155 -6.08 -9.47 -10.09
N THR A 156 -6.29 -9.85 -8.83
CA THR A 156 -7.37 -10.73 -8.35
C THR A 156 -8.53 -9.97 -7.73
N GLY A 157 -8.38 -8.66 -7.58
CA GLY A 157 -9.36 -7.82 -6.92
C GLY A 157 -10.64 -7.62 -7.73
N THR A 158 -11.66 -7.09 -7.08
CA THR A 158 -12.94 -6.76 -7.69
C THR A 158 -12.78 -5.66 -8.74
N GLN A 159 -13.22 -5.93 -9.97
CA GLN A 159 -13.16 -5.01 -11.09
C GLN A 159 -14.55 -4.87 -11.73
N GLN A 160 -14.91 -3.65 -12.14
CA GLN A 160 -16.17 -3.31 -12.79
C GLN A 160 -15.98 -2.78 -14.22
N GLY A 161 -14.80 -2.99 -14.78
CA GLY A 161 -14.47 -2.61 -16.14
C GLY A 161 -13.02 -2.16 -16.28
N PRO A 162 -12.57 -1.90 -17.51
CA PRO A 162 -11.16 -1.60 -17.77
C PRO A 162 -10.68 -0.28 -17.12
N ASN A 163 -11.57 0.68 -16.96
CA ASN A 163 -11.33 2.01 -16.39
C ASN A 163 -12.54 2.45 -15.51
N GLY A 164 -13.21 1.50 -14.89
CA GLY A 164 -14.41 1.78 -14.09
C GLY A 164 -14.06 2.36 -12.72
N LEU A 165 -14.70 3.46 -12.33
CA LEU A 165 -14.58 4.06 -10.99
C LEU A 165 -15.06 3.16 -9.85
N GLY A 166 -15.65 2.01 -10.17
CA GLY A 166 -16.04 0.99 -9.20
C GLY A 166 -14.98 -0.08 -8.94
N ASN A 167 -13.80 0.02 -9.54
CA ASN A 167 -12.73 -0.94 -9.31
C ASN A 167 -12.21 -0.83 -7.87
N VAL A 168 -11.98 -1.99 -7.25
CA VAL A 168 -11.37 -2.12 -5.92
C VAL A 168 -9.95 -2.68 -6.03
N GLY A 169 -9.70 -3.57 -7.02
CA GLY A 169 -8.36 -4.03 -7.38
C GLY A 169 -7.84 -3.33 -8.62
N ASN A 170 -6.54 -3.14 -8.71
CA ASN A 170 -5.88 -2.64 -9.91
C ASN A 170 -5.83 -3.75 -10.98
N PRO A 171 -6.09 -3.43 -12.26
CA PRO A 171 -6.15 -4.42 -13.34
C PRO A 171 -4.78 -4.73 -13.97
N TRP A 172 -3.73 -4.75 -13.15
CA TRP A 172 -2.35 -5.06 -13.55
C TRP A 172 -1.61 -5.78 -12.42
N TRP A 173 -0.46 -6.37 -12.76
CA TRP A 173 0.48 -6.91 -11.78
C TRP A 173 1.37 -5.80 -11.24
N THR A 174 1.64 -5.85 -9.93
CA THR A 174 2.64 -4.97 -9.29
C THR A 174 3.68 -5.83 -8.61
N PHE A 175 4.95 -5.57 -8.93
CA PHE A 175 6.10 -6.17 -8.26
C PHE A 175 6.62 -5.21 -7.20
N GLN A 176 6.86 -5.71 -5.99
CA GLN A 176 7.26 -4.89 -4.84
C GLN A 176 8.58 -5.40 -4.25
N PRO A 177 9.75 -5.06 -4.85
CA PRO A 177 11.02 -5.26 -4.18
C PRO A 177 11.06 -4.39 -2.93
N ASN A 178 11.53 -4.96 -1.80
CA ASN A 178 11.66 -4.25 -0.54
C ASN A 178 13.01 -4.44 0.11
N LEU A 179 13.40 -3.44 0.92
CA LEU A 179 14.57 -3.45 1.77
C LEU A 179 14.22 -2.80 3.11
N VAL A 180 14.44 -3.54 4.20
CA VAL A 180 14.16 -3.08 5.56
C VAL A 180 15.44 -3.11 6.38
N LEU A 181 15.83 -2.00 6.96
CA LEU A 181 16.92 -1.91 7.93
C LEU A 181 16.33 -1.58 9.31
N SER A 182 16.69 -2.38 10.32
CA SER A 182 16.21 -2.18 11.68
C SER A 182 17.34 -2.21 12.69
N TYR A 183 17.26 -1.35 13.70
CA TYR A 183 18.01 -1.46 14.95
C TYR A 183 17.06 -1.84 16.08
N LEU A 184 17.23 -3.06 16.60
CA LEU A 184 16.37 -3.68 17.61
C LEU A 184 17.20 -4.06 18.83
N LYS A 185 17.41 -3.12 19.73
CA LYS A 185 18.15 -3.35 20.96
C LYS A 185 17.60 -2.49 22.09
N ASP A 186 17.66 -3.02 23.31
CA ASP A 186 17.24 -2.33 24.54
C ASP A 186 15.80 -1.78 24.46
N GLY A 187 14.91 -2.49 23.77
CA GLY A 187 13.52 -2.10 23.56
C GLY A 187 13.31 -1.06 22.45
N TRP A 188 14.35 -0.57 21.79
CA TRP A 188 14.19 0.29 20.61
C TRP A 188 13.82 -0.52 19.38
N ASN A 189 12.94 0.05 18.57
CA ASN A 189 12.70 -0.31 17.18
C ASN A 189 12.89 0.95 16.33
N LEU A 190 14.10 1.08 15.75
CA LEU A 190 14.41 2.11 14.77
C LEU A 190 14.47 1.42 13.41
N THR A 191 13.44 1.60 12.61
CA THR A 191 13.29 0.89 11.32
C THR A 191 13.05 1.87 10.19
N VAL A 192 13.73 1.63 9.08
CA VAL A 192 13.44 2.21 7.78
C VAL A 192 13.06 1.07 6.84
N ASN A 193 11.88 1.14 6.24
CA ASN A 193 11.38 0.22 5.24
C ASN A 193 11.23 0.98 3.92
N VAL A 194 11.93 0.53 2.89
CA VAL A 194 11.86 1.10 1.53
C VAL A 194 11.40 0.04 0.57
N PHE A 195 10.41 0.35 -0.24
CA PHE A 195 9.92 -0.53 -1.29
C PHE A 195 9.42 0.27 -2.48
N ASP A 196 9.42 -0.36 -3.65
CA ASP A 196 8.95 0.21 -4.89
C ASP A 196 7.76 -0.60 -5.41
N GLU A 197 6.72 0.06 -5.90
CA GLU A 197 5.62 -0.55 -6.65
C GLU A 197 5.90 -0.42 -8.13
N ILE A 198 6.39 -1.50 -8.75
CA ILE A 198 6.69 -1.57 -10.19
C ILE A 198 5.48 -2.13 -10.91
N ASN A 199 4.71 -1.27 -11.56
CA ASN A 199 3.46 -1.61 -12.21
C ASN A 199 3.66 -2.15 -13.63
N THR A 200 2.94 -3.20 -14.01
CA THR A 200 2.78 -3.59 -15.42
C THR A 200 1.68 -2.77 -16.09
N ALA A 201 1.59 -2.85 -17.41
CA ALA A 201 0.49 -2.22 -18.11
C ALA A 201 -0.84 -2.98 -17.86
N ASN A 202 -1.95 -2.25 -17.78
CA ASN A 202 -3.29 -2.81 -17.81
C ASN A 202 -3.48 -3.63 -19.10
N THR A 203 -3.91 -4.88 -18.97
CA THR A 203 -4.03 -5.80 -20.10
C THR A 203 -5.11 -5.41 -21.13
N ILE A 204 -6.04 -4.54 -20.74
CA ILE A 204 -7.16 -4.10 -21.61
C ILE A 204 -6.87 -2.72 -22.20
N THR A 205 -6.52 -1.76 -21.38
CA THR A 205 -6.30 -0.37 -21.81
C THR A 205 -4.88 -0.13 -22.30
N HIS A 206 -3.92 -0.99 -21.94
CA HIS A 206 -2.49 -0.84 -22.15
C HIS A 206 -1.87 0.44 -21.53
N TYR A 207 -2.63 1.09 -20.64
CA TYR A 207 -2.10 2.17 -19.83
C TYR A 207 -1.17 1.59 -18.75
N ARG A 208 -0.05 2.26 -18.48
CA ARG A 208 0.86 1.90 -17.41
C ARG A 208 0.98 3.06 -16.42
N SER A 209 0.50 2.85 -15.21
CA SER A 209 0.76 3.75 -14.09
C SER A 209 2.24 3.72 -13.71
N GLY A 210 2.82 4.86 -13.40
CA GLY A 210 4.23 4.98 -13.06
C GLY A 210 4.60 4.20 -11.81
N ASP A 211 5.89 3.94 -11.64
CA ASP A 211 6.42 3.22 -10.49
C ASP A 211 6.47 4.15 -9.27
N VAL A 212 6.21 3.61 -8.08
CA VAL A 212 5.99 4.38 -6.85
C VAL A 212 6.91 3.92 -5.73
N LEU A 213 7.77 4.82 -5.29
CA LEU A 213 8.66 4.58 -4.16
C LEU A 213 7.95 4.91 -2.85
N HIS A 214 8.04 3.99 -1.89
CA HIS A 214 7.63 4.16 -0.50
C HIS A 214 8.84 4.13 0.42
N ALA A 215 8.83 4.98 1.44
CA ALA A 215 9.78 4.93 2.56
C ALA A 215 9.00 5.14 3.86
N GLU A 216 9.03 4.15 4.75
CA GLU A 216 8.32 4.17 6.02
C GLU A 216 9.32 4.15 7.19
N PHE A 217 9.09 5.00 8.17
CA PHE A 217 10.00 5.24 9.30
C PHE A 217 9.28 4.93 10.61
N THR A 218 9.92 4.11 11.42
CA THR A 218 9.50 3.75 12.78
C THR A 218 10.58 4.11 13.76
N ALA A 219 10.24 4.85 14.83
CA ALA A 219 11.14 5.13 15.93
C ALA A 219 10.38 4.94 17.25
N THR A 220 10.20 3.67 17.64
CA THR A 220 9.43 3.31 18.85
C THR A 220 10.29 2.72 19.94
N LYS A 221 9.81 2.84 21.18
CA LYS A 221 10.43 2.28 22.39
C LYS A 221 9.43 1.38 23.10
N THR A 222 9.88 0.17 23.41
CA THR A 222 9.12 -0.75 24.28
C THR A 222 9.57 -0.58 25.73
N ILE A 223 8.62 -0.34 26.63
CA ILE A 223 8.79 -0.19 28.07
C ILE A 223 7.79 -1.12 28.73
N GLY A 224 8.27 -2.19 29.35
CA GLY A 224 7.41 -3.29 29.81
C GLY A 224 6.68 -3.91 28.64
N ASN A 225 5.35 -3.91 28.67
CA ASN A 225 4.50 -4.43 27.59
C ASN A 225 4.05 -3.35 26.59
N TRP A 226 4.34 -2.07 26.86
CA TRP A 226 3.94 -0.96 26.02
C TRP A 226 5.02 -0.62 24.99
N THR A 227 4.59 -0.37 23.77
CA THR A 227 5.42 0.18 22.68
C THR A 227 4.83 1.50 22.25
N LEU A 228 5.63 2.55 22.16
CA LEU A 228 5.19 3.88 21.73
C LEU A 228 6.31 4.64 21.03
N GLY A 229 5.94 5.54 20.14
CA GLY A 229 6.90 6.45 19.49
C GLY A 229 6.41 7.10 18.22
N PRO A 230 7.19 8.05 17.68
CA PRO A 230 6.90 8.70 16.42
C PRO A 230 7.11 7.78 15.24
N ILE A 231 6.37 8.09 14.18
CA ILE A 231 6.39 7.39 12.89
C ILE A 231 6.25 8.41 11.76
N ALA A 232 6.69 8.03 10.57
CA ALA A 232 6.52 8.84 9.38
C ALA A 232 6.50 7.97 8.13
N TYR A 233 6.02 8.53 7.02
CA TYR A 233 6.24 7.94 5.70
C TYR A 233 6.42 9.01 4.62
N TYR A 234 7.08 8.58 3.57
CA TYR A 234 7.13 9.22 2.26
C TYR A 234 6.58 8.27 1.21
N VAL A 235 5.83 8.78 0.26
CA VAL A 235 5.49 8.07 -0.97
C VAL A 235 5.60 9.04 -2.14
N GLY A 236 6.19 8.59 -3.24
CA GLY A 236 6.33 9.41 -4.42
C GLY A 236 6.41 8.59 -5.70
N GLN A 237 5.73 9.06 -6.73
CA GLN A 237 5.83 8.47 -8.05
C GLN A 237 7.18 8.86 -8.69
N ILE A 238 8.01 7.87 -8.99
CA ILE A 238 9.38 8.05 -9.47
C ILE A 238 9.51 7.97 -10.98
N THR A 239 8.54 7.34 -11.67
CA THR A 239 8.43 7.35 -13.13
C THR A 239 7.08 7.92 -13.55
N SER A 240 7.03 8.59 -14.71
CA SER A 240 5.77 9.10 -15.26
C SER A 240 4.90 7.97 -15.78
N ASP A 241 3.58 8.18 -15.77
CA ASP A 241 2.63 7.30 -16.42
C ASP A 241 2.89 7.22 -17.92
N ARG A 242 2.44 6.13 -18.52
CA ARG A 242 2.45 5.93 -19.97
C ARG A 242 1.02 5.73 -20.45
N SER A 243 0.49 6.72 -21.14
CA SER A 243 -0.81 6.62 -21.79
C SER A 243 -0.79 5.61 -22.94
N SER A 244 -1.97 5.32 -23.45
CA SER A 244 -2.18 4.34 -24.52
C SER A 244 -3.16 4.87 -25.58
N ALA A 245 -3.27 4.14 -26.69
CA ALA A 245 -4.24 4.44 -27.73
C ALA A 245 -5.70 4.37 -27.24
N PHE A 246 -5.98 3.60 -26.18
CA PHE A 246 -7.29 3.54 -25.54
C PHE A 246 -7.76 4.92 -25.06
N TYR A 247 -6.85 5.73 -24.55
CA TYR A 247 -7.09 7.11 -24.11
C TYR A 247 -6.67 8.16 -25.16
N GLY A 248 -6.45 7.76 -26.41
CA GLY A 248 -5.93 8.66 -27.44
C GLY A 248 -4.55 9.23 -27.12
N ASN A 249 -3.77 8.58 -26.27
CA ASN A 249 -2.49 9.02 -25.73
C ASN A 249 -2.56 10.37 -24.99
N ALA A 250 -3.71 10.70 -24.41
CA ALA A 250 -4.01 12.02 -23.85
C ALA A 250 -3.89 12.13 -22.34
N ILE A 251 -3.87 10.99 -21.61
CA ILE A 251 -3.88 10.98 -20.13
C ILE A 251 -2.53 10.51 -19.63
N ASN A 252 -1.77 11.39 -19.00
CA ASN A 252 -0.52 11.06 -18.30
C ASN A 252 -0.39 11.92 -17.06
N LEU A 253 -0.11 11.30 -15.93
CA LEU A 253 0.35 11.97 -14.72
C LEU A 253 1.88 12.08 -14.79
N SER A 254 2.45 13.23 -14.46
CA SER A 254 3.90 13.37 -14.44
C SER A 254 4.51 12.80 -13.17
N ARG A 255 4.13 13.35 -12.01
CA ARG A 255 4.60 12.88 -10.69
C ARG A 255 3.73 13.42 -9.56
N TYR A 256 3.79 12.72 -8.44
CA TYR A 256 3.27 13.18 -7.16
C TYR A 256 4.19 12.76 -6.02
N ASP A 257 4.06 13.42 -4.87
CA ASP A 257 4.70 13.01 -3.61
C ASP A 257 3.85 13.39 -2.40
N ILE A 258 3.99 12.59 -1.33
CA ILE A 258 3.30 12.79 -0.06
C ILE A 258 4.30 12.54 1.08
N TRP A 259 4.29 13.44 2.07
CA TRP A 259 4.94 13.25 3.35
C TRP A 259 3.91 13.23 4.46
N ALA A 260 4.04 12.28 5.38
CA ALA A 260 3.19 12.15 6.54
C ALA A 260 3.99 11.85 7.80
N ALA A 261 3.44 12.27 8.93
CA ALA A 261 3.99 11.95 10.25
C ALA A 261 2.85 11.62 11.22
N GLY A 262 3.21 10.91 12.30
CA GLY A 262 2.25 10.49 13.28
C GLY A 262 2.88 9.80 14.49
N ALA A 263 2.09 8.99 15.18
CA ALA A 263 2.53 8.25 16.34
C ALA A 263 1.89 6.87 16.39
N MET A 264 2.60 5.94 17.04
CA MET A 264 2.17 4.57 17.29
C MET A 264 2.13 4.29 18.77
N VAL A 265 1.14 3.50 19.19
CA VAL A 265 1.08 2.84 20.49
C VAL A 265 0.77 1.37 20.28
N GLY A 266 1.43 0.50 21.03
CA GLY A 266 1.18 -0.94 21.01
C GLY A 266 1.21 -1.53 22.41
N TYR A 267 0.60 -2.69 22.57
CA TYR A 267 0.63 -3.46 23.81
C TYR A 267 0.79 -4.95 23.52
N ASN A 268 1.71 -5.59 24.23
CA ASN A 268 1.98 -7.01 24.14
C ASN A 268 1.29 -7.76 25.28
N PHE A 269 0.30 -8.58 24.96
CA PHE A 269 -0.43 -9.45 25.91
C PHE A 269 0.24 -10.82 26.12
N GLY A 270 1.38 -11.06 25.46
CA GLY A 270 2.08 -12.33 25.40
C GLY A 270 1.74 -13.14 24.15
N PRO A 271 0.61 -13.89 24.12
CA PRO A 271 0.25 -14.66 22.90
C PRO A 271 -0.23 -13.79 21.73
N VAL A 272 -0.66 -12.58 22.03
CA VAL A 272 -1.17 -11.60 21.06
C VAL A 272 -0.51 -10.26 21.32
N SER A 273 -0.32 -9.47 20.27
CA SER A 273 0.02 -8.05 20.37
C SER A 273 -0.94 -7.20 19.54
N VAL A 274 -1.25 -6.03 20.07
CA VAL A 274 -2.10 -5.03 19.41
C VAL A 274 -1.30 -3.75 19.21
N SER A 275 -1.38 -3.15 18.04
CA SER A 275 -0.82 -1.84 17.76
C SER A 275 -1.86 -0.95 17.10
N VAL A 276 -1.85 0.33 17.47
CA VAL A 276 -2.68 1.37 16.85
C VAL A 276 -1.76 2.53 16.48
N TRP A 277 -1.93 3.07 15.28
CA TRP A 277 -1.17 4.25 14.86
C TRP A 277 -2.01 5.16 13.99
N GLY A 278 -1.68 6.44 14.05
CA GLY A 278 -2.31 7.46 13.22
C GLY A 278 -1.25 8.26 12.47
N THR A 279 -1.56 8.64 11.24
CA THR A 279 -0.68 9.47 10.41
C THR A 279 -1.48 10.59 9.77
N GLN A 280 -0.92 11.81 9.79
CA GLN A 280 -1.42 12.97 9.07
C GLN A 280 -0.52 13.27 7.88
N GLU A 281 -1.08 13.36 6.69
CA GLU A 281 -0.36 13.81 5.51
C GLU A 281 -0.14 15.34 5.60
N LEU A 282 1.13 15.72 5.76
CA LEU A 282 1.56 17.11 5.98
C LEU A 282 1.70 17.85 4.66
N SER A 283 2.28 17.17 3.65
CA SER A 283 2.44 17.68 2.29
C SER A 283 1.93 16.64 1.32
N SER A 284 1.19 17.08 0.31
CA SER A 284 0.78 16.26 -0.84
C SER A 284 0.82 17.16 -2.06
N THR A 285 1.63 16.81 -3.04
CA THR A 285 1.79 17.56 -4.30
C THR A 285 1.60 16.65 -5.48
N ALA A 286 1.03 17.17 -6.54
CA ALA A 286 0.92 16.49 -7.83
C ALA A 286 1.11 17.48 -8.96
N SER A 287 1.72 17.04 -10.08
CA SER A 287 1.99 17.88 -11.23
C SER A 287 1.89 17.08 -12.54
N GLY A 288 1.56 17.76 -13.63
CA GLY A 288 1.43 17.19 -14.95
C GLY A 288 0.01 16.79 -15.31
N GLY A 289 -0.11 15.83 -16.21
CA GLY A 289 -1.38 15.46 -16.82
C GLY A 289 -1.58 16.13 -18.17
N THR A 290 -2.28 15.45 -19.08
CA THR A 290 -2.51 15.90 -20.46
C THR A 290 -3.97 15.83 -20.88
N ALA A 291 -4.89 15.64 -19.95
CA ALA A 291 -6.33 15.55 -20.22
C ALA A 291 -6.98 16.89 -20.60
N GLY A 292 -6.25 17.99 -20.58
CA GLY A 292 -6.70 19.33 -20.90
C GLY A 292 -5.98 19.94 -22.10
N PRO A 293 -6.23 21.20 -22.42
CA PRO A 293 -5.46 21.96 -23.41
C PRO A 293 -3.96 21.90 -23.08
N PRO A 294 -3.07 21.94 -24.09
CA PRO A 294 -1.63 21.91 -23.85
C PRO A 294 -1.17 22.96 -22.85
N GLY A 295 -0.38 22.56 -21.85
CA GLY A 295 0.14 23.44 -20.80
C GLY A 295 -0.76 23.60 -19.57
N ILE A 296 -1.92 22.92 -19.50
CA ILE A 296 -2.74 22.86 -18.29
C ILE A 296 -2.40 21.60 -17.51
N ASP A 297 -1.95 21.79 -16.27
CA ASP A 297 -1.70 20.74 -15.32
C ASP A 297 -3.02 20.23 -14.74
N THR A 298 -3.30 18.91 -14.86
CA THR A 298 -4.56 18.30 -14.44
C THR A 298 -4.35 17.24 -13.34
N ALA A 299 -3.15 17.13 -12.81
CA ALA A 299 -2.83 16.14 -11.80
C ALA A 299 -3.54 16.41 -10.46
N ALA A 300 -3.93 15.34 -9.78
CA ALA A 300 -4.51 15.37 -8.44
C ALA A 300 -4.04 14.17 -7.63
N ILE A 301 -3.91 14.37 -6.31
CA ILE A 301 -3.57 13.35 -5.32
C ILE A 301 -4.40 13.56 -4.06
N THR A 302 -4.50 12.57 -3.22
CA THR A 302 -5.17 12.68 -1.92
C THR A 302 -4.29 13.37 -0.88
N LYS A 303 -4.92 14.07 0.07
CA LYS A 303 -4.32 14.59 1.29
C LYS A 303 -5.26 14.37 2.46
N GLY A 304 -4.81 13.63 3.49
CA GLY A 304 -5.70 13.27 4.57
C GLY A 304 -5.04 12.71 5.81
N PHE A 305 -5.85 12.01 6.58
CA PHE A 305 -5.50 11.39 7.84
C PHE A 305 -5.88 9.91 7.81
N SER A 306 -5.01 9.05 8.38
CA SER A 306 -5.27 7.61 8.53
C SER A 306 -5.15 7.19 9.98
N ILE A 307 -6.02 6.27 10.40
CA ILE A 307 -5.86 5.49 11.63
C ILE A 307 -5.80 4.02 11.25
N PHE A 308 -4.82 3.33 11.79
CA PHE A 308 -4.59 1.90 11.60
C PHE A 308 -4.67 1.19 12.94
N ALA A 309 -5.13 -0.06 12.92
CA ALA A 309 -5.01 -0.99 14.03
C ALA A 309 -4.61 -2.36 13.51
N GLN A 310 -3.72 -3.03 14.24
CA GLN A 310 -3.22 -4.36 13.88
C GLN A 310 -3.19 -5.25 15.10
N LEU A 311 -3.69 -6.48 14.90
CA LEU A 311 -3.58 -7.61 15.82
C LEU A 311 -2.58 -8.60 15.24
N ASN A 312 -1.59 -9.04 16.03
CA ASN A 312 -0.66 -10.10 15.64
C ASN A 312 -0.76 -11.26 16.60
N TYR A 313 -0.73 -12.48 16.09
CA TYR A 313 -0.82 -13.71 16.89
C TYR A 313 -0.08 -14.86 16.21
N ARG A 314 0.38 -15.80 17.04
CA ARG A 314 0.98 -17.04 16.57
C ARG A 314 -0.09 -18.13 16.46
N ILE A 315 -0.25 -18.68 15.26
CA ILE A 315 -1.19 -19.79 14.98
C ILE A 315 -0.55 -21.13 15.35
N TRP A 316 0.71 -21.32 14.95
CA TRP A 316 1.44 -22.57 15.15
C TRP A 316 2.93 -22.31 15.31
N ALA A 317 3.61 -23.17 16.07
CA ALA A 317 5.06 -23.26 16.14
C ALA A 317 5.46 -24.73 16.14
N PRO A 318 6.61 -25.11 15.56
CA PRO A 318 7.14 -26.46 15.70
C PRO A 318 7.43 -26.77 17.17
N ASP A 319 7.30 -28.04 17.54
CA ASP A 319 7.67 -28.51 18.87
C ASP A 319 9.12 -28.14 19.17
N ALA A 320 9.39 -27.70 20.40
CA ALA A 320 10.75 -27.47 20.82
C ALA A 320 11.54 -28.78 20.68
N PRO A 321 12.78 -28.78 20.15
CA PRO A 321 13.60 -29.98 20.14
C PRO A 321 13.65 -30.56 21.55
N ALA A 322 13.37 -31.85 21.67
CA ALA A 322 13.42 -32.53 22.96
C ALA A 322 14.80 -32.25 23.60
N SER A 323 14.80 -31.68 24.81
CA SER A 323 16.03 -31.47 25.55
C SER A 323 16.77 -32.79 25.60
N PRO A 324 18.07 -32.86 25.26
CA PRO A 324 18.82 -34.10 25.33
C PRO A 324 18.65 -34.67 26.75
N SER A 325 18.13 -35.88 26.84
CA SER A 325 17.96 -36.56 28.12
C SER A 325 19.34 -36.69 28.77
N VAL A 326 19.53 -35.95 29.85
CA VAL A 326 20.76 -36.09 30.66
C VAL A 326 20.79 -37.53 31.15
N PRO A 327 21.85 -38.35 30.83
CA PRO A 327 21.94 -39.70 31.32
C PRO A 327 21.93 -39.65 32.86
N ARG A 328 20.90 -40.23 33.49
CA ARG A 328 20.94 -40.41 34.92
C ARG A 328 21.96 -41.48 35.23
N TYR A 329 23.17 -41.10 35.62
CA TYR A 329 24.13 -42.02 36.23
C TYR A 329 23.49 -42.48 37.55
N ARG A 330 23.06 -43.74 37.60
CA ARG A 330 22.76 -44.39 38.84
C ARG A 330 24.08 -44.59 39.61
N LYS A 331 24.14 -44.04 40.83
CA LYS A 331 25.19 -44.37 41.82
C LYS A 331 24.96 -45.75 42.37
#